data_14786c295c4807e48e4a1b40130fde88
#
_entry.id   14786c295c4807e48e4a1b40130fde88
#
_cell.length_a   1.000
_cell.length_b   1.000
_cell.length_c   1.000
_cell.angle_alpha   90.00
_cell.angle_beta   90.00
_cell.angle_gamma   90.00
#
_symmetry.space_group_name_H-M   'P 1'
#
loop_
_entity.id
_entity.type
_entity.pdbx_description
1 polymer ?
#
loop_
_entity_poly.entity_id
_entity_poly.type
_entity_poly.pdbx_seq_one_letter_code
_entity_poly.pdbx_strand_id
1 'polypeptide(L)'
;MTFSEKLVGLRRKAGLSQEELASRLEVSRQAVSKWESGQTLPDLERAAALSRLFGVSLDYLLKEELEALEAPQPEPDAPPEPEKPLHRVSPEEARQVLELSRAAAQKMALATGLCIVSPTALILLAALSENSWFALGEAQAAGVGLCVLFVLVAAAVGLFLRCGALTGAYAYLEKEPIEQEPGVEEWVRRQREAFWVEYHNGNIWGTVLCILSMLPIFAAMVFAGPDWSYALAMDLLLVLVAIGCVSFVRVGTPWAAMNKLLEEGDYTRERKALSGCLARLSGGYWLVITAVFLYCTFGPNGNWNPMDYWLVWAIGGVLYGALAAFLRLLPQKQRRKN
;
A
#
# COMPACT_ATOMS: atom_id res chain seq x y z
N MET A 1 9.22 17.75 43.93
CA MET A 1 8.36 18.97 44.09
C MET A 1 6.90 18.61 43.92
N THR A 2 6.07 18.97 44.89
CA THR A 2 4.61 18.74 44.81
C THR A 2 3.94 19.71 43.82
N PHE A 3 2.73 19.40 43.36
CA PHE A 3 1.94 20.27 42.49
C PHE A 3 1.81 21.68 43.08
N SER A 4 1.55 21.80 44.40
CA SER A 4 1.40 23.09 45.11
C SER A 4 2.67 23.93 45.07
N GLU A 5 3.83 23.33 45.31
CA GLU A 5 5.13 24.02 45.23
C GLU A 5 5.45 24.53 43.81
N LYS A 6 5.15 23.70 42.81
CA LYS A 6 5.32 24.09 41.39
C LYS A 6 4.39 25.23 41.02
N LEU A 7 3.14 25.18 41.43
CA LEU A 7 2.15 26.25 41.12
C LEU A 7 2.56 27.59 41.75
N VAL A 8 2.98 27.57 43.01
CA VAL A 8 3.47 28.78 43.70
C VAL A 8 4.71 29.35 42.98
N GLY A 9 5.65 28.46 42.60
CA GLY A 9 6.87 28.87 41.88
C GLY A 9 6.55 29.53 40.55
N LEU A 10 5.69 28.89 39.73
CA LEU A 10 5.27 29.38 38.41
C LEU A 10 4.52 30.74 38.51
N ARG A 11 3.58 30.85 39.46
CA ARG A 11 2.85 32.09 39.67
C ARG A 11 3.79 33.24 40.05
N ARG A 12 4.68 33.01 41.03
CA ARG A 12 5.68 34.01 41.44
C ARG A 12 6.62 34.42 40.31
N LYS A 13 7.08 33.44 39.54
CA LYS A 13 7.95 33.70 38.37
C LYS A 13 7.23 34.51 37.31
N ALA A 14 5.92 34.33 37.15
CA ALA A 14 5.07 35.13 36.26
C ALA A 14 4.66 36.50 36.84
N GLY A 15 5.03 36.83 38.09
CA GLY A 15 4.71 38.09 38.76
C GLY A 15 3.23 38.26 39.12
N LEU A 16 2.46 37.14 39.19
CA LEU A 16 1.02 37.19 39.39
C LEU A 16 0.66 37.07 40.89
N SER A 17 -0.34 37.83 41.36
CA SER A 17 -1.00 37.59 42.62
C SER A 17 -1.97 36.39 42.52
N GLN A 18 -2.38 35.84 43.67
CA GLN A 18 -3.41 34.77 43.68
C GLN A 18 -4.74 35.24 43.08
N GLU A 19 -5.07 36.49 43.22
CA GLU A 19 -6.28 37.08 42.66
C GLU A 19 -6.24 37.23 41.15
N GLU A 20 -5.11 37.69 40.62
CA GLU A 20 -4.88 37.78 39.18
C GLU A 20 -4.84 36.39 38.51
N LEU A 21 -4.24 35.39 39.16
CA LEU A 21 -4.27 34.02 38.69
C LEU A 21 -5.69 33.44 38.66
N ALA A 22 -6.45 33.71 39.71
CA ALA A 22 -7.85 33.30 39.81
C ALA A 22 -8.72 33.92 38.72
N SER A 23 -8.52 35.22 38.45
CA SER A 23 -9.22 35.97 37.40
C SER A 23 -8.92 35.38 36.00
N ARG A 24 -7.65 35.05 35.70
CA ARG A 24 -7.26 34.48 34.42
C ARG A 24 -7.78 33.07 34.17
N LEU A 25 -8.04 32.32 35.24
CA LEU A 25 -8.56 30.96 35.19
C LEU A 25 -10.08 30.91 35.41
N GLU A 26 -10.74 32.04 35.55
CA GLU A 26 -12.18 32.15 35.84
C GLU A 26 -12.62 31.32 37.06
N VAL A 27 -11.81 31.38 38.13
CA VAL A 27 -12.07 30.65 39.38
C VAL A 27 -12.03 31.64 40.56
N SER A 28 -12.49 31.16 41.76
CA SER A 28 -12.38 32.00 42.96
C SER A 28 -10.95 32.02 43.50
N ARG A 29 -10.53 33.13 44.12
CA ARG A 29 -9.26 33.25 44.86
C ARG A 29 -9.08 32.10 45.87
N GLN A 30 -10.18 31.69 46.52
CA GLN A 30 -10.15 30.57 47.48
C GLN A 30 -9.76 29.24 46.84
N ALA A 31 -10.14 28.98 45.56
CA ALA A 31 -9.75 27.80 44.83
C ALA A 31 -8.24 27.77 44.60
N VAL A 32 -7.66 28.87 44.11
CA VAL A 32 -6.20 29.02 43.91
C VAL A 32 -5.45 28.82 45.24
N SER A 33 -5.94 29.42 46.33
CA SER A 33 -5.35 29.28 47.66
C SER A 33 -5.35 27.81 48.16
N LYS A 34 -6.43 27.06 47.94
CA LYS A 34 -6.51 25.62 48.25
C LYS A 34 -5.57 24.78 47.41
N TRP A 35 -5.37 25.12 46.13
CA TRP A 35 -4.40 24.44 45.26
C TRP A 35 -2.97 24.70 45.71
N GLU A 36 -2.64 25.93 46.06
CA GLU A 36 -1.31 26.31 46.55
C GLU A 36 -0.99 25.76 47.95
N SER A 37 -2.02 25.54 48.77
CA SER A 37 -1.85 24.89 50.11
C SER A 37 -1.87 23.36 50.05
N GLY A 38 -2.08 22.78 48.85
CA GLY A 38 -2.14 21.32 48.68
C GLY A 38 -3.42 20.65 49.23
N GLN A 39 -4.43 21.46 49.60
CA GLN A 39 -5.70 20.92 50.16
C GLN A 39 -6.56 20.27 49.05
N THR A 40 -6.48 20.77 47.81
CA THR A 40 -7.22 20.23 46.70
C THR A 40 -6.37 20.36 45.42
N LEU A 41 -6.58 19.46 44.45
CA LEU A 41 -6.03 19.58 43.12
C LEU A 41 -7.07 20.21 42.17
N PRO A 42 -6.66 20.96 41.16
CA PRO A 42 -7.57 21.41 40.12
C PRO A 42 -8.08 20.23 39.31
N ASP A 43 -9.26 20.38 38.73
CA ASP A 43 -9.75 19.44 37.71
C ASP A 43 -8.89 19.46 36.44
N LEU A 44 -9.08 18.46 35.56
CA LEU A 44 -8.26 18.28 34.36
C LEU A 44 -8.34 19.48 33.42
N GLU A 45 -9.49 20.15 33.35
CA GLU A 45 -9.71 21.31 32.48
C GLU A 45 -8.92 22.52 32.99
N ARG A 46 -8.92 22.75 34.29
CA ARG A 46 -8.15 23.84 34.95
C ARG A 46 -6.66 23.53 35.01
N ALA A 47 -6.28 22.27 35.17
CA ALA A 47 -4.87 21.85 35.05
C ALA A 47 -4.34 22.08 33.63
N ALA A 48 -5.14 21.82 32.60
CA ALA A 48 -4.79 22.14 31.21
C ALA A 48 -4.73 23.65 30.93
N ALA A 49 -5.59 24.44 31.59
CA ALA A 49 -5.53 25.91 31.50
C ALA A 49 -4.26 26.46 32.18
N LEU A 50 -3.86 25.90 33.34
CA LEU A 50 -2.59 26.23 33.99
C LEU A 50 -1.37 25.88 33.14
N SER A 51 -1.39 24.71 32.53
CA SER A 51 -0.35 24.27 31.58
C SER A 51 -0.16 25.27 30.44
N ARG A 52 -1.25 25.73 29.84
CA ARG A 52 -1.23 26.75 28.75
C ARG A 52 -0.79 28.11 29.27
N LEU A 53 -1.27 28.55 30.43
CA LEU A 53 -0.97 29.87 30.98
C LEU A 53 0.51 30.02 31.34
N PHE A 54 1.13 28.96 31.88
CA PHE A 54 2.53 28.96 32.29
C PHE A 54 3.50 28.39 31.28
N GLY A 55 3.02 27.86 30.15
CA GLY A 55 3.85 27.26 29.11
C GLY A 55 4.59 25.98 29.55
N VAL A 56 4.02 25.22 30.48
CA VAL A 56 4.59 23.98 31.02
C VAL A 56 3.74 22.78 30.65
N SER A 57 4.33 21.58 30.53
CA SER A 57 3.55 20.38 30.22
C SER A 57 2.63 19.99 31.39
N LEU A 58 1.50 19.36 31.07
CA LEU A 58 0.58 18.85 32.08
C LEU A 58 1.27 17.79 32.95
N ASP A 59 2.16 16.99 32.35
CA ASP A 59 2.98 16.00 33.04
C ASP A 59 3.95 16.63 34.06
N TYR A 60 4.53 17.79 33.72
CA TYR A 60 5.35 18.56 34.65
C TYR A 60 4.56 19.01 35.88
N LEU A 61 3.33 19.45 35.69
CA LEU A 61 2.47 19.89 36.80
C LEU A 61 2.06 18.74 37.71
N LEU A 62 1.73 17.57 37.15
CA LEU A 62 1.06 16.49 37.89
C LEU A 62 2.02 15.40 38.45
N LYS A 63 3.23 15.21 37.85
CA LYS A 63 4.19 14.20 38.32
C LYS A 63 5.14 14.79 39.35
N GLU A 64 5.26 14.14 40.51
CA GLU A 64 6.10 14.63 41.63
C GLU A 64 7.61 14.49 41.37
N GLU A 65 8.05 13.63 40.47
CA GLU A 65 9.47 13.25 40.26
C GLU A 65 10.23 14.01 39.19
N LEU A 66 9.61 14.94 38.46
CA LEU A 66 10.31 15.76 37.48
C LEU A 66 10.95 16.96 38.16
N GLU A 67 12.17 16.80 38.68
CA GLU A 67 13.06 17.91 38.97
C GLU A 67 13.31 18.74 37.69
N ALA A 68 13.45 20.05 37.89
CA ALA A 68 13.65 21.05 36.85
C ALA A 68 14.84 20.74 35.94
N LEU A 69 14.65 19.82 35.00
CA LEU A 69 15.23 20.01 33.68
C LEU A 69 14.51 21.23 33.10
N GLU A 70 15.28 22.24 32.78
CA GLU A 70 14.87 23.52 32.17
C GLU A 70 13.57 23.34 31.39
N ALA A 71 12.52 24.07 31.82
CA ALA A 71 11.29 24.08 31.06
C ALA A 71 11.70 24.24 29.60
N PRO A 72 11.34 23.32 28.67
CA PRO A 72 11.50 23.64 27.29
C PRO A 72 10.75 24.95 27.14
N GLN A 73 11.50 26.04 26.93
CA GLN A 73 10.86 27.26 26.47
C GLN A 73 9.95 26.77 25.34
N PRO A 74 8.67 27.21 25.26
CA PRO A 74 7.94 26.99 24.04
C PRO A 74 8.90 27.51 22.97
N GLU A 75 9.50 26.59 22.20
CA GLU A 75 10.26 27.00 21.05
C GLU A 75 9.30 27.94 20.32
N PRO A 76 9.69 29.23 20.10
CA PRO A 76 8.84 30.15 19.38
C PRO A 76 8.52 29.45 18.10
N ASP A 77 7.27 28.94 17.96
CA ASP A 77 6.75 28.09 16.90
C ASP A 77 7.92 27.59 16.03
N ALA A 78 8.48 26.41 16.37
CA ALA A 78 9.49 25.82 15.50
C ALA A 78 8.88 25.94 14.11
N PRO A 79 9.48 26.72 13.21
CA PRO A 79 8.83 26.99 11.93
C PRO A 79 8.42 25.61 11.43
N PRO A 80 7.12 25.39 11.11
CA PRO A 80 6.58 24.06 10.81
C PRO A 80 7.65 23.39 9.96
N GLU A 81 8.17 22.24 10.40
CA GLU A 81 9.27 21.57 9.68
C GLU A 81 9.00 21.79 8.21
N PRO A 82 9.91 22.47 7.47
CA PRO A 82 9.57 22.96 6.14
C PRO A 82 8.92 21.79 5.43
N GLU A 83 7.59 21.87 5.26
CA GLU A 83 6.83 20.82 4.58
C GLU A 83 7.64 20.57 3.33
N LYS A 84 8.19 19.36 3.20
CA LYS A 84 9.04 19.02 2.05
C LYS A 84 8.35 19.60 0.84
N PRO A 85 8.99 20.51 0.09
CA PRO A 85 8.29 21.23 -0.99
C PRO A 85 7.61 20.16 -1.84
N LEU A 86 6.28 20.23 -1.92
CA LEU A 86 5.49 19.31 -2.72
C LEU A 86 6.07 19.33 -4.13
N HIS A 87 6.31 18.17 -4.70
CA HIS A 87 6.80 18.09 -6.07
C HIS A 87 5.77 18.71 -7.02
N ARG A 88 6.17 19.79 -7.72
CA ARG A 88 5.29 20.47 -8.68
C ARG A 88 5.38 19.78 -10.01
N VAL A 89 4.24 19.31 -10.49
CA VAL A 89 4.14 18.64 -11.80
C VAL A 89 3.76 19.66 -12.85
N SER A 90 4.66 19.88 -13.81
CA SER A 90 4.42 20.77 -14.95
C SER A 90 3.58 20.09 -16.04
N PRO A 91 2.96 20.87 -16.97
CA PRO A 91 2.22 20.31 -18.11
C PRO A 91 3.07 19.42 -19.02
N GLU A 92 4.35 19.78 -19.20
CA GLU A 92 5.29 19.00 -20.01
C GLU A 92 5.60 17.66 -19.33
N GLU A 93 5.82 17.67 -18.03
CA GLU A 93 6.07 16.47 -17.22
C GLU A 93 4.86 15.54 -17.24
N ALA A 94 3.64 16.07 -17.07
CA ALA A 94 2.41 15.28 -17.15
C ALA A 94 2.25 14.59 -18.53
N ARG A 95 2.61 15.28 -19.62
CA ARG A 95 2.63 14.70 -20.99
C ARG A 95 3.65 13.57 -21.10
N GLN A 96 4.86 13.79 -20.64
CA GLN A 96 5.93 12.77 -20.67
C GLN A 96 5.54 11.52 -19.86
N VAL A 97 4.97 11.70 -18.67
CA VAL A 97 4.46 10.60 -17.85
C VAL A 97 3.43 9.78 -18.62
N LEU A 98 2.49 10.43 -19.29
CA LEU A 98 1.43 9.75 -20.03
C LEU A 98 1.96 9.04 -21.28
N GLU A 99 2.86 9.64 -22.03
CA GLU A 99 3.51 9.03 -23.20
C GLU A 99 4.35 7.82 -22.82
N LEU A 100 5.18 7.95 -21.77
CA LEU A 100 5.98 6.84 -21.24
C LEU A 100 5.10 5.72 -20.70
N SER A 101 3.99 6.04 -20.02
CA SER A 101 3.06 5.03 -19.52
C SER A 101 2.39 4.26 -20.67
N ARG A 102 2.01 4.92 -21.76
CA ARG A 102 1.47 4.27 -22.98
C ARG A 102 2.51 3.37 -23.65
N ALA A 103 3.75 3.84 -23.77
CA ALA A 103 4.84 3.05 -24.35
C ALA A 103 5.22 1.86 -23.45
N ALA A 104 5.23 2.06 -22.14
CA ALA A 104 5.46 0.99 -21.15
C ALA A 104 4.32 -0.03 -21.16
N ALA A 105 3.05 0.40 -21.26
CA ALA A 105 1.88 -0.46 -21.30
C ALA A 105 1.98 -1.55 -22.37
N GLN A 106 2.41 -1.20 -23.58
CA GLN A 106 2.56 -2.18 -24.65
C GLN A 106 3.63 -3.24 -24.35
N LYS A 107 4.76 -2.82 -23.80
CA LYS A 107 5.87 -3.73 -23.44
C LYS A 107 5.51 -4.59 -22.23
N MET A 108 4.87 -4.00 -21.22
CA MET A 108 4.40 -4.73 -20.04
C MET A 108 3.31 -5.74 -20.40
N ALA A 109 2.39 -5.37 -21.30
CA ALA A 109 1.36 -6.28 -21.81
C ALA A 109 1.98 -7.47 -22.55
N LEU A 110 2.97 -7.23 -23.42
CA LEU A 110 3.71 -8.29 -24.08
C LEU A 110 4.44 -9.19 -23.09
N ALA A 111 5.13 -8.61 -22.10
CA ALA A 111 5.82 -9.38 -21.06
C ALA A 111 4.86 -10.25 -20.25
N THR A 112 3.68 -9.71 -19.88
CA THR A 112 2.63 -10.48 -19.21
C THR A 112 2.15 -11.64 -20.07
N GLY A 113 1.89 -11.41 -21.35
CA GLY A 113 1.50 -12.46 -22.29
C GLY A 113 2.55 -13.57 -22.41
N LEU A 114 3.84 -13.19 -22.55
CA LEU A 114 4.95 -14.16 -22.59
C LEU A 114 5.05 -14.99 -21.33
N CYS A 115 4.86 -14.39 -20.13
CA CYS A 115 4.85 -15.15 -18.87
C CYS A 115 3.72 -16.19 -18.82
N ILE A 116 2.51 -15.81 -19.27
CA ILE A 116 1.34 -16.71 -19.21
C ILE A 116 1.46 -17.83 -20.24
N VAL A 117 1.98 -17.54 -21.42
CA VAL A 117 2.15 -18.54 -22.51
C VAL A 117 3.40 -19.38 -22.29
N SER A 118 4.34 -19.00 -21.42
CA SER A 118 5.61 -19.72 -21.26
C SER A 118 5.48 -21.23 -20.96
N PRO A 119 4.49 -21.76 -20.19
CA PRO A 119 4.38 -23.18 -19.90
C PRO A 119 3.74 -24.00 -21.04
N THR A 120 3.13 -23.38 -22.06
CA THR A 120 2.41 -24.10 -23.12
C THR A 120 3.32 -25.07 -23.87
N ALA A 121 4.55 -24.65 -24.19
CA ALA A 121 5.51 -25.52 -24.87
C ALA A 121 5.85 -26.77 -24.04
N LEU A 122 5.96 -26.65 -22.72
CA LEU A 122 6.22 -27.75 -21.82
C LEU A 122 5.03 -28.72 -21.77
N ILE A 123 3.81 -28.19 -21.61
CA ILE A 123 2.57 -28.97 -21.54
C ILE A 123 2.35 -29.73 -22.84
N LEU A 124 2.49 -29.04 -23.97
CA LEU A 124 2.27 -29.66 -25.28
C LEU A 124 3.31 -30.74 -25.60
N LEU A 125 4.60 -30.49 -25.36
CA LEU A 125 5.66 -31.46 -25.62
C LEU A 125 5.55 -32.67 -24.71
N ALA A 126 5.18 -32.51 -23.44
CA ALA A 126 4.94 -33.60 -22.53
C ALA A 126 3.80 -34.50 -23.04
N ALA A 127 2.66 -33.94 -23.41
CA ALA A 127 1.53 -34.71 -23.92
C ALA A 127 1.80 -35.41 -25.27
N LEU A 128 2.59 -34.78 -26.13
CA LEU A 128 2.98 -35.39 -27.42
C LEU A 128 3.98 -36.52 -27.25
N SER A 129 4.87 -36.48 -26.24
CA SER A 129 5.84 -37.54 -25.95
C SER A 129 5.17 -38.81 -25.42
N GLU A 130 4.10 -38.68 -24.61
CA GLU A 130 3.32 -39.80 -24.12
C GLU A 130 2.63 -40.60 -25.27
N ASN A 131 2.24 -39.91 -26.33
CA ASN A 131 1.51 -40.50 -27.45
C ASN A 131 2.41 -41.07 -28.58
N SER A 132 3.72 -41.15 -28.35
CA SER A 132 4.69 -41.64 -29.34
C SER A 132 4.66 -40.97 -30.74
N TRP A 133 4.06 -39.81 -30.85
CA TRP A 133 3.98 -39.02 -32.09
C TRP A 133 5.33 -38.37 -32.44
N PHE A 134 6.19 -38.23 -31.42
CA PHE A 134 7.55 -37.71 -31.59
C PHE A 134 8.58 -38.74 -31.16
N ALA A 135 9.69 -38.79 -31.87
CA ALA A 135 10.84 -39.66 -31.55
C ALA A 135 11.63 -39.19 -30.30
N LEU A 136 11.12 -38.19 -29.56
CA LEU A 136 11.73 -37.70 -28.34
C LEU A 136 11.21 -38.51 -27.15
N GLY A 137 12.13 -38.99 -26.30
CA GLY A 137 11.74 -39.55 -25.01
C GLY A 137 11.17 -38.50 -24.07
N GLU A 138 10.34 -38.89 -23.09
CA GLU A 138 9.69 -38.02 -22.12
C GLU A 138 10.65 -37.02 -21.46
N ALA A 139 11.82 -37.49 -21.02
CA ALA A 139 12.83 -36.60 -20.39
C ALA A 139 13.39 -35.56 -21.35
N GLN A 140 13.53 -35.89 -22.65
CA GLN A 140 14.01 -34.95 -23.66
C GLN A 140 12.93 -33.91 -23.98
N ALA A 141 11.68 -34.32 -24.12
CA ALA A 141 10.53 -33.44 -24.35
C ALA A 141 10.36 -32.43 -23.18
N ALA A 142 10.42 -32.93 -21.95
CA ALA A 142 10.38 -32.08 -20.76
C ALA A 142 11.57 -31.11 -20.70
N GLY A 143 12.79 -31.57 -21.03
CA GLY A 143 13.98 -30.74 -21.07
C GLY A 143 13.89 -29.58 -22.07
N VAL A 144 13.41 -29.86 -23.30
CA VAL A 144 13.19 -28.85 -24.34
C VAL A 144 12.10 -27.89 -23.91
N GLY A 145 10.97 -28.38 -23.37
CA GLY A 145 9.87 -27.56 -22.90
C GLY A 145 10.32 -26.61 -21.77
N LEU A 146 11.14 -27.10 -20.83
CA LEU A 146 11.71 -26.28 -19.75
C LEU A 146 12.66 -25.20 -20.30
N CYS A 147 13.50 -25.54 -21.29
CA CYS A 147 14.37 -24.53 -21.93
C CYS A 147 13.55 -23.41 -22.56
N VAL A 148 12.49 -23.74 -23.31
CA VAL A 148 11.60 -22.76 -23.92
C VAL A 148 10.93 -21.89 -22.84
N LEU A 149 10.42 -22.50 -21.78
CA LEU A 149 9.80 -21.81 -20.64
C LEU A 149 10.78 -20.78 -20.04
N PHE A 150 12.00 -21.20 -19.69
CA PHE A 150 12.98 -20.30 -19.09
C PHE A 150 13.41 -19.16 -20.03
N VAL A 151 13.54 -19.42 -21.32
CA VAL A 151 13.87 -18.37 -22.31
C VAL A 151 12.75 -17.33 -22.39
N LEU A 152 11.48 -17.78 -22.46
CA LEU A 152 10.32 -16.86 -22.49
C LEU A 152 10.17 -16.05 -21.20
N VAL A 153 10.33 -16.71 -20.03
CA VAL A 153 10.30 -16.02 -18.74
C VAL A 153 11.45 -15.01 -18.62
N ALA A 154 12.67 -15.39 -19.02
CA ALA A 154 13.82 -14.46 -18.99
C ALA A 154 13.58 -13.23 -19.89
N ALA A 155 13.04 -13.43 -21.09
CA ALA A 155 12.67 -12.33 -21.98
C ALA A 155 11.59 -11.43 -21.35
N ALA A 156 10.56 -12.02 -20.75
CA ALA A 156 9.49 -11.28 -20.06
C ALA A 156 10.02 -10.47 -18.89
N VAL A 157 10.84 -11.07 -18.01
CA VAL A 157 11.47 -10.39 -16.88
C VAL A 157 12.37 -9.25 -17.37
N GLY A 158 13.16 -9.46 -18.41
CA GLY A 158 13.97 -8.41 -19.04
C GLY A 158 13.13 -7.21 -19.50
N LEU A 159 11.95 -7.46 -20.09
CA LEU A 159 11.01 -6.39 -20.49
C LEU A 159 10.44 -5.66 -19.27
N PHE A 160 10.05 -6.38 -18.20
CA PHE A 160 9.55 -5.76 -16.96
C PHE A 160 10.59 -4.87 -16.31
N LEU A 161 11.83 -5.36 -16.16
CA LEU A 161 12.92 -4.58 -15.58
C LEU A 161 13.21 -3.32 -16.40
N ARG A 162 13.21 -3.44 -17.72
CA ARG A 162 13.40 -2.29 -18.62
C ARG A 162 12.27 -1.27 -18.50
N CYS A 163 11.01 -1.72 -18.41
CA CYS A 163 9.87 -0.83 -18.18
C CYS A 163 9.96 -0.17 -16.81
N GLY A 164 10.30 -0.92 -15.76
CA GLY A 164 10.48 -0.40 -14.41
C GLY A 164 11.57 0.67 -14.33
N ALA A 165 12.70 0.49 -15.04
CA ALA A 165 13.75 1.49 -15.11
C ALA A 165 13.29 2.77 -15.80
N LEU A 166 12.50 2.67 -16.89
CA LEU A 166 11.97 3.82 -17.61
C LEU A 166 10.91 4.60 -16.81
N THR A 167 10.05 3.90 -16.07
CA THR A 167 8.99 4.53 -15.26
C THR A 167 9.47 4.91 -13.85
N GLY A 168 10.64 4.43 -13.43
CA GLY A 168 11.19 4.63 -12.09
C GLY A 168 11.41 6.10 -11.73
N ALA A 169 11.72 6.96 -12.68
CA ALA A 169 11.85 8.40 -12.48
C ALA A 169 10.56 9.05 -11.92
N TYR A 170 9.39 8.47 -12.22
CA TYR A 170 8.08 8.97 -11.80
C TYR A 170 7.46 8.15 -10.65
N ALA A 171 8.26 7.35 -9.95
CA ALA A 171 7.78 6.55 -8.80
C ALA A 171 7.29 7.43 -7.63
N TYR A 172 7.72 8.69 -7.56
CA TYR A 172 7.25 9.66 -6.58
C TYR A 172 5.74 9.93 -6.71
N LEU A 173 5.16 9.88 -7.93
CA LEU A 173 3.72 10.05 -8.16
C LEU A 173 2.86 9.04 -7.41
N GLU A 174 3.42 7.89 -7.06
CA GLU A 174 2.75 6.82 -6.34
C GLU A 174 2.88 6.95 -4.82
N LYS A 175 3.99 7.52 -4.36
CA LYS A 175 4.39 7.53 -2.94
C LYS A 175 4.18 8.87 -2.26
N GLU A 176 4.39 9.97 -2.98
CA GLU A 176 4.42 11.32 -2.43
C GLU A 176 3.21 12.13 -2.90
N PRO A 177 2.68 13.03 -2.05
CA PRO A 177 1.68 14.00 -2.50
C PRO A 177 2.33 14.98 -3.49
N ILE A 178 1.57 15.39 -4.49
CA ILE A 178 2.02 16.29 -5.56
C ILE A 178 1.23 17.59 -5.55
N GLU A 179 1.83 18.65 -6.10
CA GLU A 179 1.17 19.91 -6.43
C GLU A 179 1.11 20.03 -7.96
N GLN A 180 -0.09 20.16 -8.51
CA GLN A 180 -0.28 20.31 -9.94
C GLN A 180 -0.19 21.79 -10.34
N GLU A 181 0.54 22.10 -11.41
CA GLU A 181 0.49 23.43 -11.99
C GLU A 181 -0.88 23.71 -12.64
N PRO A 182 -1.30 25.00 -12.75
CA PRO A 182 -2.55 25.38 -13.38
C PRO A 182 -2.70 24.77 -14.79
N GLY A 183 -3.85 24.15 -15.07
CA GLY A 183 -4.16 23.55 -16.35
C GLY A 183 -3.78 22.05 -16.50
N VAL A 184 -2.92 21.48 -15.64
CA VAL A 184 -2.56 20.06 -15.67
C VAL A 184 -3.77 19.20 -15.37
N GLU A 185 -4.52 19.51 -14.31
CA GLU A 185 -5.70 18.74 -13.91
C GLU A 185 -6.73 18.67 -15.05
N GLU A 186 -7.08 19.82 -15.62
CA GLU A 186 -8.07 19.89 -16.69
C GLU A 186 -7.63 19.12 -17.93
N TRP A 187 -6.34 19.23 -18.30
CA TRP A 187 -5.78 18.51 -19.42
C TRP A 187 -5.80 16.98 -19.20
N VAL A 188 -5.40 16.50 -18.03
CA VAL A 188 -5.42 15.06 -17.70
C VAL A 188 -6.85 14.54 -17.67
N ARG A 189 -7.81 15.29 -17.13
CA ARG A 189 -9.24 14.91 -17.14
C ARG A 189 -9.78 14.74 -18.55
N ARG A 190 -9.46 15.66 -19.47
CA ARG A 190 -9.84 15.56 -20.89
C ARG A 190 -9.22 14.32 -21.54
N GLN A 191 -7.95 14.03 -21.27
CA GLN A 191 -7.29 12.82 -21.79
C GLN A 191 -7.94 11.54 -21.26
N ARG A 192 -8.34 11.54 -19.99
CA ARG A 192 -9.02 10.40 -19.34
C ARG A 192 -10.41 10.18 -19.93
N GLU A 193 -11.15 11.23 -20.15
CA GLU A 193 -12.49 11.15 -20.81
C GLU A 193 -12.37 10.61 -22.22
N ALA A 194 -11.40 11.07 -23.00
CA ALA A 194 -11.15 10.57 -24.36
C ALA A 194 -10.75 9.08 -24.35
N PHE A 195 -10.02 8.63 -23.34
CA PHE A 195 -9.55 7.24 -23.19
C PHE A 195 -10.59 6.31 -22.53
N TRP A 196 -11.67 6.86 -21.98
CA TRP A 196 -12.66 6.12 -21.20
C TRP A 196 -13.27 4.93 -21.96
N VAL A 197 -13.64 5.13 -23.22
CA VAL A 197 -14.23 4.08 -24.06
C VAL A 197 -13.25 2.95 -24.34
N GLU A 198 -11.98 3.29 -24.64
CA GLU A 198 -10.94 2.28 -24.86
C GLU A 198 -10.66 1.47 -23.60
N TYR A 199 -10.60 2.12 -22.44
CA TYR A 199 -10.41 1.49 -21.13
C TYR A 199 -11.53 0.50 -20.82
N HIS A 200 -12.80 0.90 -20.97
CA HIS A 200 -13.94 0.05 -20.66
C HIS A 200 -14.05 -1.12 -21.64
N ASN A 201 -13.89 -0.88 -22.93
CA ASN A 201 -13.92 -1.94 -23.93
C ASN A 201 -12.77 -2.95 -23.70
N GLY A 202 -11.57 -2.49 -23.40
CA GLY A 202 -10.44 -3.37 -23.08
C GLY A 202 -10.71 -4.26 -21.86
N ASN A 203 -11.32 -3.70 -20.80
CA ASN A 203 -11.68 -4.48 -19.62
C ASN A 203 -12.85 -5.47 -19.92
N ILE A 204 -13.87 -5.06 -20.67
CA ILE A 204 -14.99 -5.94 -21.05
C ILE A 204 -14.46 -7.14 -21.85
N TRP A 205 -13.71 -6.87 -22.93
CA TRP A 205 -13.15 -7.95 -23.77
C TRP A 205 -12.19 -8.84 -23.02
N GLY A 206 -11.33 -8.26 -22.17
CA GLY A 206 -10.42 -9.03 -21.31
C GLY A 206 -11.17 -9.96 -20.37
N THR A 207 -12.22 -9.46 -19.72
CA THR A 207 -13.08 -10.25 -18.80
C THR A 207 -13.81 -11.36 -19.55
N VAL A 208 -14.42 -11.05 -20.68
CA VAL A 208 -15.12 -12.04 -21.50
C VAL A 208 -14.21 -13.16 -21.95
N LEU A 209 -12.99 -12.82 -22.44
CA LEU A 209 -12.00 -13.81 -22.84
C LEU A 209 -11.54 -14.68 -21.68
N CYS A 210 -11.30 -14.10 -20.52
CA CYS A 210 -10.92 -14.87 -19.32
C CYS A 210 -12.04 -15.85 -18.87
N ILE A 211 -13.31 -15.44 -18.98
CA ILE A 211 -14.44 -16.35 -18.66
C ILE A 211 -14.54 -17.45 -19.72
N LEU A 212 -14.49 -17.11 -20.99
CA LEU A 212 -14.60 -18.06 -22.09
C LEU A 212 -13.40 -19.01 -22.20
N SER A 213 -12.27 -18.65 -21.60
CA SER A 213 -11.06 -19.49 -21.62
C SER A 213 -11.26 -20.86 -20.96
N MET A 214 -12.25 -21.03 -20.11
CA MET A 214 -12.59 -22.32 -19.49
C MET A 214 -13.33 -23.28 -20.44
N LEU A 215 -13.93 -22.79 -21.49
CA LEU A 215 -14.74 -23.60 -22.41
C LEU A 215 -13.96 -24.75 -23.08
N PRO A 216 -12.69 -24.58 -23.52
CA PRO A 216 -11.94 -25.67 -24.13
C PRO A 216 -11.77 -26.89 -23.21
N ILE A 217 -11.56 -26.68 -21.90
CA ILE A 217 -11.43 -27.77 -20.92
C ILE A 217 -12.76 -28.50 -20.78
N PHE A 218 -13.86 -27.78 -20.62
CA PHE A 218 -15.19 -28.39 -20.54
C PHE A 218 -15.56 -29.16 -21.82
N ALA A 219 -15.20 -28.60 -22.99
CA ALA A 219 -15.39 -29.30 -24.26
C ALA A 219 -14.59 -30.59 -24.30
N ALA A 220 -13.32 -30.60 -23.90
CA ALA A 220 -12.50 -31.79 -23.83
C ALA A 220 -13.09 -32.86 -22.90
N MET A 221 -13.68 -32.43 -21.76
CA MET A 221 -14.37 -33.35 -20.85
C MET A 221 -15.65 -33.94 -21.46
N VAL A 222 -16.46 -33.13 -22.11
CA VAL A 222 -17.75 -33.57 -22.71
C VAL A 222 -17.52 -34.54 -23.85
N PHE A 223 -16.51 -34.29 -24.69
CA PHE A 223 -16.22 -35.16 -25.84
C PHE A 223 -15.35 -36.38 -25.47
N ALA A 224 -14.96 -36.54 -24.19
CA ALA A 224 -14.12 -37.64 -23.69
C ALA A 224 -12.92 -37.92 -24.62
N GLY A 225 -12.22 -36.85 -24.98
CA GLY A 225 -11.08 -36.91 -25.90
C GLY A 225 -9.88 -37.67 -25.32
N PRO A 226 -8.90 -38.04 -26.15
CA PRO A 226 -7.64 -38.63 -25.71
C PRO A 226 -6.83 -37.63 -24.85
N ASP A 227 -5.87 -38.10 -24.05
CA ASP A 227 -5.12 -37.32 -23.06
C ASP A 227 -4.46 -36.06 -23.65
N TRP A 228 -3.94 -36.13 -24.88
CA TRP A 228 -3.38 -34.98 -25.57
C TRP A 228 -4.40 -33.83 -25.82
N SER A 229 -5.72 -34.16 -25.90
CA SER A 229 -6.76 -33.15 -26.09
C SER A 229 -6.94 -32.26 -24.86
N TYR A 230 -6.71 -32.80 -23.66
CA TYR A 230 -6.73 -32.03 -22.41
C TYR A 230 -5.53 -31.06 -22.33
N ALA A 231 -4.35 -31.52 -22.79
CA ALA A 231 -3.17 -30.65 -22.87
C ALA A 231 -3.39 -29.52 -23.87
N LEU A 232 -3.95 -29.78 -25.04
CA LEU A 232 -4.30 -28.76 -26.02
C LEU A 232 -5.37 -27.79 -25.49
N ALA A 233 -6.38 -28.29 -24.78
CA ALA A 233 -7.40 -27.47 -24.15
C ALA A 233 -6.80 -26.56 -23.08
N MET A 234 -5.83 -27.05 -22.30
CA MET A 234 -5.10 -26.24 -21.31
C MET A 234 -4.25 -25.17 -21.98
N ASP A 235 -3.56 -25.49 -23.07
CA ASP A 235 -2.76 -24.53 -23.81
C ASP A 235 -3.65 -23.42 -24.43
N LEU A 236 -4.80 -23.81 -24.98
CA LEU A 236 -5.78 -22.85 -25.52
C LEU A 236 -6.34 -21.96 -24.40
N LEU A 237 -6.61 -22.52 -23.21
CA LEU A 237 -6.99 -21.73 -22.02
C LEU A 237 -5.91 -20.68 -21.71
N LEU A 238 -4.64 -21.10 -21.60
CA LEU A 238 -3.53 -20.18 -21.29
C LEU A 238 -3.39 -19.07 -22.33
N VAL A 239 -3.56 -19.39 -23.61
CA VAL A 239 -3.52 -18.40 -24.70
C VAL A 239 -4.67 -17.39 -24.58
N LEU A 240 -5.90 -17.85 -24.33
CA LEU A 240 -7.05 -16.97 -24.15
C LEU A 240 -6.91 -16.08 -22.93
N VAL A 241 -6.45 -16.62 -21.80
CA VAL A 241 -6.13 -15.84 -20.59
C VAL A 241 -5.02 -14.82 -20.88
N ALA A 242 -3.97 -15.22 -21.61
CA ALA A 242 -2.90 -14.30 -21.97
C ALA A 242 -3.41 -13.10 -22.77
N ILE A 243 -4.28 -13.33 -23.77
CA ILE A 243 -4.89 -12.24 -24.55
C ILE A 243 -5.75 -11.33 -23.64
N GLY A 244 -6.53 -11.92 -22.73
CA GLY A 244 -7.32 -11.15 -21.75
C GLY A 244 -6.44 -10.29 -20.84
N CYS A 245 -5.38 -10.86 -20.28
CA CYS A 245 -4.44 -10.14 -19.40
C CYS A 245 -3.65 -9.06 -20.14
N VAL A 246 -3.24 -9.33 -21.38
CA VAL A 246 -2.61 -8.33 -22.27
C VAL A 246 -3.54 -7.12 -22.46
N SER A 247 -4.85 -7.37 -22.66
CA SER A 247 -5.84 -6.29 -22.78
C SER A 247 -5.91 -5.47 -21.50
N PHE A 248 -6.01 -6.10 -20.33
CA PHE A 248 -6.05 -5.39 -19.04
C PHE A 248 -4.81 -4.53 -18.79
N VAL A 249 -3.62 -5.06 -19.01
CA VAL A 249 -2.38 -4.32 -18.80
C VAL A 249 -2.26 -3.14 -19.77
N ARG A 250 -2.64 -3.35 -21.03
CA ARG A 250 -2.57 -2.33 -22.08
C ARG A 250 -3.41 -1.11 -21.75
N VAL A 251 -4.64 -1.30 -21.26
CA VAL A 251 -5.54 -0.19 -20.94
C VAL A 251 -5.41 0.27 -19.48
N GLY A 252 -5.07 -0.62 -18.56
CA GLY A 252 -4.94 -0.32 -17.13
C GLY A 252 -3.74 0.56 -16.80
N THR A 253 -2.59 0.37 -17.47
CA THR A 253 -1.37 1.13 -17.17
C THR A 253 -1.52 2.63 -17.45
N PRO A 254 -2.01 3.09 -18.63
CA PRO A 254 -2.25 4.52 -18.88
C PRO A 254 -3.34 5.10 -17.97
N TRP A 255 -4.39 4.32 -17.69
CA TRP A 255 -5.45 4.71 -16.76
C TRP A 255 -4.91 4.96 -15.35
N ALA A 256 -4.09 4.05 -14.85
CA ALA A 256 -3.43 4.21 -13.55
C ALA A 256 -2.51 5.44 -13.51
N ALA A 257 -1.77 5.73 -14.62
CA ALA A 257 -0.94 6.92 -14.70
C ALA A 257 -1.77 8.22 -14.62
N MET A 258 -2.92 8.28 -15.29
CA MET A 258 -3.85 9.41 -15.19
C MET A 258 -4.40 9.57 -13.77
N ASN A 259 -4.78 8.48 -13.11
CA ASN A 259 -5.25 8.52 -11.71
C ASN A 259 -4.14 8.95 -10.73
N LYS A 260 -2.87 8.55 -10.97
CA LYS A 260 -1.71 9.02 -10.18
C LYS A 260 -1.52 10.54 -10.30
N LEU A 261 -1.63 11.06 -11.53
CA LEU A 261 -1.54 12.50 -11.79
C LEU A 261 -2.69 13.29 -11.17
N LEU A 262 -3.91 12.74 -11.15
CA LEU A 262 -5.09 13.38 -10.55
C LEU A 262 -5.21 13.15 -9.04
N GLU A 263 -4.35 12.34 -8.44
CA GLU A 263 -4.47 11.88 -7.04
C GLU A 263 -5.87 11.30 -6.73
N GLU A 264 -6.45 10.55 -7.67
CA GLU A 264 -7.77 9.94 -7.54
C GLU A 264 -7.71 8.42 -7.33
N GLY A 265 -8.81 7.81 -6.89
CA GLY A 265 -8.92 6.37 -6.70
C GLY A 265 -8.01 5.84 -5.58
N ASP A 266 -7.06 4.97 -5.94
CA ASP A 266 -6.11 4.39 -4.98
C ASP A 266 -4.93 5.31 -4.65
N TYR A 267 -4.78 6.44 -5.37
CA TYR A 267 -3.66 7.36 -5.25
C TYR A 267 -4.01 8.67 -4.54
N THR A 268 -5.10 8.73 -3.79
CA THR A 268 -5.44 9.88 -2.94
C THR A 268 -4.35 10.13 -1.89
N ARG A 269 -4.15 11.38 -1.49
CA ARG A 269 -3.14 11.76 -0.48
C ARG A 269 -3.26 10.94 0.80
N GLU A 270 -4.50 10.69 1.24
CA GLU A 270 -4.79 9.88 2.42
C GLU A 270 -4.33 8.42 2.24
N ARG A 271 -4.59 7.82 1.08
CA ARG A 271 -4.17 6.45 0.77
C ARG A 271 -2.67 6.33 0.59
N LYS A 272 -2.00 7.32 -0.02
CA LYS A 272 -0.53 7.36 -0.13
C LYS A 272 0.12 7.36 1.26
N ALA A 273 -0.38 8.18 2.20
CA ALA A 273 0.11 8.21 3.58
C ALA A 273 -0.10 6.86 4.30
N LEU A 274 -1.26 6.23 4.08
CA LEU A 274 -1.59 4.95 4.70
C LEU A 274 -0.79 3.79 4.09
N SER A 275 -0.54 3.83 2.78
CA SER A 275 0.17 2.77 2.05
C SER A 275 1.58 2.52 2.59
N GLY A 276 2.32 3.57 2.95
CA GLY A 276 3.65 3.46 3.54
C GLY A 276 3.65 2.79 4.92
N CYS A 277 2.63 3.02 5.73
CA CYS A 277 2.44 2.35 7.01
C CYS A 277 2.02 0.88 6.82
N LEU A 278 1.03 0.64 5.96
CA LEU A 278 0.54 -0.70 5.64
C LEU A 278 1.64 -1.58 5.02
N ALA A 279 2.49 -1.04 4.15
CA ALA A 279 3.57 -1.80 3.53
C ALA A 279 4.59 -2.30 4.57
N ARG A 280 4.96 -1.47 5.55
CA ARG A 280 5.85 -1.86 6.66
C ARG A 280 5.24 -2.91 7.57
N LEU A 281 3.96 -2.72 7.94
CA LEU A 281 3.20 -3.68 8.75
C LEU A 281 2.98 -5.00 8.01
N SER A 282 2.70 -4.95 6.70
CA SER A 282 2.52 -6.13 5.86
C SER A 282 3.76 -7.03 5.86
N GLY A 283 4.96 -6.46 5.69
CA GLY A 283 6.21 -7.21 5.73
C GLY A 283 6.40 -7.96 7.03
N GLY A 284 6.24 -7.27 8.19
CA GLY A 284 6.34 -7.88 9.51
C GLY A 284 5.28 -8.96 9.74
N TYR A 285 4.04 -8.69 9.35
CA TYR A 285 2.93 -9.64 9.48
C TYR A 285 3.20 -10.96 8.74
N TRP A 286 3.58 -10.88 7.45
CA TRP A 286 3.84 -12.07 6.66
C TRP A 286 5.07 -12.85 7.12
N LEU A 287 6.08 -12.18 7.67
CA LEU A 287 7.22 -12.87 8.31
C LEU A 287 6.77 -13.67 9.54
N VAL A 288 5.86 -13.14 10.37
CA VAL A 288 5.29 -13.85 11.52
C VAL A 288 4.49 -15.08 11.05
N ILE A 289 3.60 -14.93 10.06
CA ILE A 289 2.82 -16.05 9.50
C ILE A 289 3.75 -17.13 8.93
N THR A 290 4.80 -16.72 8.21
CA THR A 290 5.81 -17.66 7.69
C THR A 290 6.52 -18.40 8.83
N ALA A 291 6.92 -17.71 9.90
CA ALA A 291 7.57 -18.31 11.05
C ALA A 291 6.64 -19.31 11.77
N VAL A 292 5.35 -18.97 11.92
CA VAL A 292 4.33 -19.88 12.47
C VAL A 292 4.19 -21.13 11.60
N PHE A 293 4.08 -20.95 10.27
CA PHE A 293 4.00 -22.09 9.33
C PHE A 293 5.23 -22.98 9.43
N LEU A 294 6.42 -22.44 9.43
CA LEU A 294 7.67 -23.19 9.56
C LEU A 294 7.75 -23.92 10.91
N TYR A 295 7.34 -23.26 11.99
CA TYR A 295 7.32 -23.88 13.31
C TYR A 295 6.32 -25.03 13.40
N CYS A 296 5.12 -24.88 12.85
CA CYS A 296 4.13 -25.96 12.80
C CYS A 296 4.58 -27.14 11.92
N THR A 297 5.26 -26.86 10.80
CA THR A 297 5.70 -27.90 9.86
C THR A 297 6.95 -28.65 10.33
N PHE A 298 7.97 -27.91 10.78
CA PHE A 298 9.32 -28.43 11.07
C PHE A 298 9.68 -28.38 12.55
N GLY A 299 8.81 -27.83 13.42
CA GLY A 299 9.04 -27.74 14.86
C GLY A 299 8.95 -29.10 15.58
N PRO A 300 9.13 -29.11 16.92
CA PRO A 300 9.18 -30.35 17.70
C PRO A 300 7.95 -31.26 17.59
N ASN A 301 6.78 -30.68 17.31
CA ASN A 301 5.50 -31.36 17.12
C ASN A 301 5.06 -31.43 15.64
N GLY A 302 5.92 -31.01 14.72
CA GLY A 302 5.63 -31.02 13.29
C GLY A 302 5.77 -32.41 12.69
N ASN A 303 4.95 -32.71 11.69
CA ASN A 303 4.98 -34.01 10.98
C ASN A 303 5.79 -33.98 9.68
N TRP A 304 6.51 -32.87 9.41
CA TRP A 304 7.32 -32.63 8.21
C TRP A 304 6.51 -32.65 6.88
N ASN A 305 5.17 -32.54 6.98
CA ASN A 305 4.30 -32.45 5.82
C ASN A 305 3.70 -31.05 5.68
N PRO A 306 4.17 -30.21 4.75
CA PRO A 306 3.65 -28.85 4.56
C PRO A 306 2.16 -28.81 4.19
N MET A 307 1.63 -29.88 3.58
CA MET A 307 0.23 -29.94 3.14
C MET A 307 -0.77 -29.95 4.30
N ASP A 308 -0.37 -30.41 5.49
CA ASP A 308 -1.26 -30.43 6.65
C ASP A 308 -1.44 -29.04 7.28
N TYR A 309 -0.48 -28.12 7.03
CA TYR A 309 -0.44 -26.79 7.62
C TYR A 309 -0.70 -25.64 6.64
N TRP A 310 -1.06 -25.94 5.38
CA TRP A 310 -1.34 -24.90 4.37
C TRP A 310 -2.45 -23.91 4.82
N LEU A 311 -3.37 -24.36 5.70
CA LEU A 311 -4.45 -23.57 6.23
C LEU A 311 -3.96 -22.31 7.01
N VAL A 312 -2.74 -22.35 7.53
CA VAL A 312 -2.09 -21.18 8.18
C VAL A 312 -2.03 -20.00 7.23
N TRP A 313 -1.77 -20.23 5.94
CA TRP A 313 -1.74 -19.17 4.92
C TRP A 313 -3.13 -18.63 4.61
N ALA A 314 -4.13 -19.48 4.53
CA ALA A 314 -5.50 -19.06 4.29
C ALA A 314 -6.05 -18.21 5.46
N ILE A 315 -5.86 -18.69 6.69
CA ILE A 315 -6.23 -17.94 7.90
C ILE A 315 -5.46 -16.63 7.99
N GLY A 316 -4.13 -16.67 7.74
CA GLY A 316 -3.28 -15.47 7.68
C GLY A 316 -3.78 -14.44 6.68
N GLY A 317 -4.21 -14.87 5.48
CA GLY A 317 -4.78 -13.98 4.47
C GLY A 317 -6.06 -13.29 4.92
N VAL A 318 -6.99 -14.02 5.54
CA VAL A 318 -8.24 -13.47 6.07
C VAL A 318 -7.96 -12.47 7.22
N LEU A 319 -7.08 -12.83 8.15
CA LEU A 319 -6.69 -11.94 9.25
C LEU A 319 -6.00 -10.67 8.76
N TYR A 320 -5.13 -10.79 7.74
CA TYR A 320 -4.51 -9.62 7.11
C TYR A 320 -5.55 -8.71 6.44
N GLY A 321 -6.53 -9.29 5.73
CA GLY A 321 -7.63 -8.54 5.15
C GLY A 321 -8.44 -7.78 6.21
N ALA A 322 -8.77 -8.43 7.32
CA ALA A 322 -9.47 -7.81 8.45
C ALA A 322 -8.65 -6.68 9.09
N LEU A 323 -7.34 -6.91 9.31
CA LEU A 323 -6.42 -5.90 9.86
C LEU A 323 -6.32 -4.68 8.92
N ALA A 324 -6.15 -4.91 7.62
CA ALA A 324 -6.08 -3.85 6.63
C ALA A 324 -7.39 -3.05 6.53
N ALA A 325 -8.54 -3.72 6.61
CA ALA A 325 -9.86 -3.07 6.67
C ALA A 325 -10.01 -2.22 7.93
N PHE A 326 -9.64 -2.75 9.10
CA PHE A 326 -9.70 -2.03 10.37
C PHE A 326 -8.81 -0.78 10.36
N LEU A 327 -7.57 -0.88 9.86
CA LEU A 327 -6.66 0.26 9.75
C LEU A 327 -7.20 1.36 8.80
N ARG A 328 -7.98 0.98 7.79
CA ARG A 328 -8.66 1.94 6.89
C ARG A 328 -9.85 2.64 7.55
N LEU A 329 -10.49 2.00 8.54
CA LEU A 329 -11.62 2.57 9.27
C LEU A 329 -11.21 3.45 10.44
N LEU A 330 -9.95 3.34 10.93
CA LEU A 330 -9.47 4.23 11.99
C LEU A 330 -9.48 5.67 11.46
N PRO A 331 -10.25 6.60 12.09
CA PRO A 331 -10.25 7.99 11.72
C PRO A 331 -8.83 8.50 11.90
N GLN A 332 -8.14 8.81 10.81
CA GLN A 332 -6.93 9.61 10.90
C GLN A 332 -7.37 10.93 11.53
N LYS A 333 -6.97 11.11 12.79
CA LYS A 333 -7.12 12.38 13.49
C LYS A 333 -6.31 13.38 12.67
N GLN A 334 -6.97 13.93 11.65
CA GLN A 334 -6.42 15.02 10.88
C GLN A 334 -6.00 16.08 11.90
N ARG A 335 -4.74 16.40 11.91
CA ARG A 335 -4.29 17.69 12.34
C ARG A 335 -5.00 18.74 11.47
N ARG A 336 -6.26 19.03 11.80
CA ARG A 336 -6.83 20.35 11.58
C ARG A 336 -6.03 21.26 12.51
N LYS A 337 -5.00 21.86 11.98
CA LYS A 337 -4.56 23.17 12.41
C LYS A 337 -4.78 24.08 11.23
N ASN A 338 -5.73 24.98 11.49
CA ASN A 338 -5.99 26.19 10.74
C ASN A 338 -4.70 26.91 10.36
#